data_d4f042b709300b5e26ab94dea586d275
#
_entry.id   d4f042b709300b5e26ab94dea586d275
#
_cell.length_a   1.000
_cell.length_b   1.000
_cell.length_c   1.000
_cell.angle_alpha   90.00
_cell.angle_beta   90.00
_cell.angle_gamma   90.00
#
_symmetry.space_group_name_H-M   'P 1'
#
loop_
_entity.id
_entity.type
_entity.pdbx_description
1 polymer ?
#
loop_
_entity_poly.entity_id
_entity_poly.type
_entity_poly.pdbx_seq_one_letter_code
_entity_poly.pdbx_strand_id
1 'polypeptide(L)'
;MLALLALLAYGIAQNGTSQSIDSQLAAGKRPAAPSVTLPPLDGGAEVPISSYKGKVVVLNFWASWCGPCKAEAPVLTRWQPRLKAKQGTIVGVDVLDVTGDAQQFIAEHKLDFPQLRDQDGSKLKSFQVVGYPETVVLDRQGRIAATRRGPIDEEFFAKRVAPLLEERS
;
A
#
# COMPACT_ATOMS: atom_id res chain seq x y z
N MET A 1 -22.92 -37.17 -20.01
CA MET A 1 -23.39 -36.10 -19.13
C MET A 1 -22.59 -35.97 -17.82
N LEU A 2 -22.26 -37.06 -17.13
CA LEU A 2 -21.49 -37.02 -15.87
C LEU A 2 -20.08 -36.41 -16.01
N ALA A 3 -19.37 -36.67 -17.11
CA ALA A 3 -18.03 -36.12 -17.37
C ALA A 3 -18.06 -34.57 -17.54
N LEU A 4 -19.10 -34.06 -18.16
CA LEU A 4 -19.25 -32.60 -18.37
C LEU A 4 -19.51 -31.87 -17.04
N LEU A 5 -20.30 -32.47 -16.17
CA LEU A 5 -20.56 -31.94 -14.83
C LEU A 5 -19.32 -31.99 -13.93
N ALA A 6 -18.50 -33.05 -14.05
CA ALA A 6 -17.24 -33.17 -13.35
C ALA A 6 -16.20 -32.12 -13.82
N LEU A 7 -16.12 -31.84 -15.13
CA LEU A 7 -15.27 -30.79 -15.68
C LEU A 7 -15.72 -29.38 -15.27
N LEU A 8 -17.03 -29.13 -15.22
CA LEU A 8 -17.58 -27.88 -14.71
C LEU A 8 -17.30 -27.70 -13.23
N ALA A 9 -17.52 -28.74 -12.41
CA ALA A 9 -17.23 -28.69 -10.97
C ALA A 9 -15.71 -28.51 -10.72
N TYR A 10 -14.85 -29.15 -11.52
CA TYR A 10 -13.40 -28.99 -11.44
C TYR A 10 -12.97 -27.60 -11.88
N GLY A 11 -13.58 -27.03 -12.93
CA GLY A 11 -13.33 -25.65 -13.38
C GLY A 11 -13.75 -24.59 -12.37
N ILE A 12 -14.87 -24.81 -11.67
CA ILE A 12 -15.33 -23.91 -10.59
C ILE A 12 -14.42 -24.03 -9.35
N ALA A 13 -13.92 -25.21 -9.03
CA ALA A 13 -13.00 -25.44 -7.92
C ALA A 13 -11.59 -24.86 -8.20
N GLN A 14 -11.19 -24.80 -9.47
CA GLN A 14 -9.90 -24.21 -9.90
C GLN A 14 -9.97 -22.67 -10.06
N ASN A 15 -11.14 -22.13 -10.42
CA ASN A 15 -11.40 -20.71 -10.34
C ASN A 15 -11.77 -20.30 -8.90
N GLY A 16 -10.85 -20.53 -7.99
CA GLY A 16 -10.91 -19.91 -6.67
C GLY A 16 -11.07 -18.42 -6.91
N THR A 17 -12.27 -17.87 -6.68
CA THR A 17 -12.53 -16.44 -6.69
C THR A 17 -11.47 -15.81 -5.82
N SER A 18 -10.52 -15.09 -6.44
CA SER A 18 -9.51 -14.34 -5.68
C SER A 18 -10.30 -13.39 -4.78
N GLN A 19 -10.44 -13.77 -3.51
CA GLN A 19 -11.16 -12.96 -2.54
C GLN A 19 -10.50 -11.59 -2.52
N SER A 20 -11.30 -10.53 -2.60
CA SER A 20 -10.76 -9.18 -2.52
C SER A 20 -9.99 -9.00 -1.22
N ILE A 21 -8.97 -8.15 -1.24
CA ILE A 21 -8.20 -7.81 -0.03
C ILE A 21 -9.17 -7.39 1.09
N ASP A 22 -10.14 -6.55 0.77
CA ASP A 22 -11.13 -6.06 1.74
C ASP A 22 -11.97 -7.18 2.35
N SER A 23 -12.40 -8.17 1.55
CA SER A 23 -13.17 -9.30 2.08
C SER A 23 -12.35 -10.20 3.01
N GLN A 24 -11.07 -10.37 2.72
CA GLN A 24 -10.15 -11.12 3.59
C GLN A 24 -9.91 -10.37 4.91
N LEU A 25 -9.69 -9.06 4.85
CA LEU A 25 -9.54 -8.22 6.04
C LEU A 25 -10.81 -8.20 6.90
N ALA A 26 -11.99 -8.13 6.29
CA ALA A 26 -13.27 -8.21 6.99
C ALA A 26 -13.46 -9.57 7.69
N ALA A 27 -12.90 -10.64 7.12
CA ALA A 27 -12.86 -11.98 7.73
C ALA A 27 -11.73 -12.15 8.77
N GLY A 28 -11.04 -11.07 9.17
CA GLY A 28 -9.94 -11.10 10.13
C GLY A 28 -8.64 -11.72 9.60
N LYS A 29 -8.53 -11.93 8.29
CA LYS A 29 -7.32 -12.48 7.65
C LYS A 29 -6.39 -11.36 7.22
N ARG A 30 -5.08 -11.65 7.20
CA ARG A 30 -4.05 -10.76 6.66
C ARG A 30 -3.40 -11.45 5.43
N PRO A 31 -3.85 -11.16 4.21
CA PRO A 31 -3.26 -11.76 3.01
C PRO A 31 -1.84 -11.25 2.80
N ALA A 32 -0.99 -12.09 2.17
CA ALA A 32 0.34 -11.66 1.76
C ALA A 32 0.25 -10.48 0.78
N ALA A 33 1.14 -9.50 0.93
CA ALA A 33 1.24 -8.43 -0.06
C ALA A 33 1.69 -9.00 -1.42
N PRO A 34 1.20 -8.43 -2.52
CA PRO A 34 1.66 -8.79 -3.86
C PRO A 34 3.18 -8.63 -4.00
N SER A 35 3.81 -9.53 -4.78
CA SER A 35 5.22 -9.41 -5.12
C SER A 35 5.39 -8.32 -6.20
N VAL A 36 5.65 -7.11 -5.75
CA VAL A 36 5.81 -5.92 -6.61
C VAL A 36 7.18 -5.31 -6.36
N THR A 37 7.80 -4.90 -7.45
CA THR A 37 9.06 -4.14 -7.48
C THR A 37 8.82 -2.83 -8.20
N LEU A 38 9.31 -1.72 -7.64
CA LEU A 38 9.13 -0.36 -8.15
C LEU A 38 10.45 0.41 -8.13
N PRO A 39 10.74 1.24 -9.15
CA PRO A 39 11.88 2.15 -9.10
C PRO A 39 11.66 3.26 -8.06
N PRO A 40 12.72 3.78 -7.41
CA PRO A 40 12.66 5.03 -6.68
C PRO A 40 12.26 6.19 -7.62
N LEU A 41 11.53 7.18 -7.10
CA LEU A 41 11.12 8.36 -7.87
C LEU A 41 12.31 9.12 -8.45
N ASP A 42 13.40 9.22 -7.69
CA ASP A 42 14.63 9.92 -8.07
C ASP A 42 15.59 9.04 -8.90
N GLY A 43 15.12 7.86 -9.33
CA GLY A 43 15.91 6.90 -10.09
C GLY A 43 16.76 5.99 -9.20
N GLY A 44 17.43 5.03 -9.83
CA GLY A 44 18.25 4.04 -9.16
C GLY A 44 17.74 2.61 -9.34
N ALA A 45 18.27 1.69 -8.53
CA ALA A 45 17.86 0.29 -8.58
C ALA A 45 16.42 0.09 -8.09
N GLU A 46 15.69 -0.77 -8.77
CA GLU A 46 14.33 -1.13 -8.38
C GLU A 46 14.27 -1.73 -6.96
N VAL A 47 13.24 -1.35 -6.22
CA VAL A 47 13.02 -1.75 -4.83
C VAL A 47 11.84 -2.72 -4.75
N PRO A 48 12.05 -3.98 -4.40
CA PRO A 48 10.95 -4.89 -4.12
C PRO A 48 10.27 -4.50 -2.80
N ILE A 49 8.94 -4.49 -2.78
CA ILE A 49 8.18 -4.18 -1.55
C ILE A 49 8.52 -5.16 -0.42
N SER A 50 8.89 -6.38 -0.76
CA SER A 50 9.34 -7.38 0.21
C SER A 50 10.64 -7.02 0.95
N SER A 51 11.44 -6.06 0.46
CA SER A 51 12.65 -5.58 1.15
C SER A 51 12.34 -4.83 2.45
N TYR A 52 11.09 -4.41 2.63
CA TYR A 52 10.63 -3.77 3.86
C TYR A 52 10.16 -4.76 4.93
N LYS A 53 10.22 -6.10 4.72
CA LYS A 53 9.89 -7.08 5.76
C LYS A 53 10.68 -6.80 7.05
N GLY A 54 10.05 -7.07 8.19
CA GLY A 54 10.56 -6.69 9.51
C GLY A 54 10.07 -5.33 10.00
N LYS A 55 9.52 -4.51 9.10
CA LYS A 55 8.95 -3.20 9.41
C LYS A 55 7.43 -3.21 9.24
N VAL A 56 6.73 -2.39 10.01
CA VAL A 56 5.37 -1.99 9.68
C VAL A 56 5.44 -0.93 8.58
N VAL A 57 4.77 -1.17 7.46
CA VAL A 57 4.85 -0.29 6.28
C VAL A 57 3.49 0.31 5.97
N VAL A 58 3.45 1.62 5.80
CA VAL A 58 2.29 2.35 5.30
C VAL A 58 2.57 2.71 3.85
N LEU A 59 2.09 1.88 2.90
CA LEU A 59 2.15 2.18 1.48
C LEU A 59 1.05 3.19 1.15
N ASN A 60 1.44 4.40 0.78
CA ASN A 60 0.52 5.47 0.42
C ASN A 60 0.62 5.75 -1.08
N PHE A 61 -0.46 5.48 -1.81
CA PHE A 61 -0.56 5.72 -3.26
C PHE A 61 -1.11 7.13 -3.49
N TRP A 62 -0.34 7.95 -4.21
CA TRP A 62 -0.62 9.37 -4.36
C TRP A 62 -0.22 9.90 -5.74
N ALA A 63 -0.62 11.14 -6.04
CA ALA A 63 -0.15 11.91 -7.19
C ALA A 63 -0.15 13.41 -6.85
N SER A 64 0.71 14.20 -7.51
CA SER A 64 0.82 15.65 -7.26
C SER A 64 -0.46 16.42 -7.60
N TRP A 65 -1.17 15.98 -8.60
CA TRP A 65 -2.45 16.56 -9.04
C TRP A 65 -3.65 16.17 -8.17
N CYS A 66 -3.47 15.28 -7.21
CA CYS A 66 -4.52 14.77 -6.32
C CYS A 66 -4.76 15.75 -5.16
N GLY A 67 -5.85 16.51 -5.19
CA GLY A 67 -6.22 17.47 -4.12
C GLY A 67 -6.31 16.83 -2.73
N PRO A 68 -7.04 15.72 -2.54
CA PRO A 68 -7.12 15.03 -1.24
C PRO A 68 -5.76 14.51 -0.74
N CYS A 69 -4.79 14.17 -1.61
CA CYS A 69 -3.44 13.77 -1.22
C CYS A 69 -2.69 14.92 -0.52
N LYS A 70 -2.93 16.18 -0.96
CA LYS A 70 -2.41 17.38 -0.29
C LYS A 70 -2.95 17.50 1.13
N ALA A 71 -4.22 17.17 1.32
CA ALA A 71 -4.88 17.27 2.63
C ALA A 71 -4.33 16.28 3.67
N GLU A 72 -3.91 15.07 3.24
CA GLU A 72 -3.36 14.07 4.17
C GLU A 72 -1.85 14.21 4.43
N ALA A 73 -1.11 14.92 3.57
CA ALA A 73 0.34 15.08 3.68
C ALA A 73 0.83 15.52 5.08
N PRO A 74 0.17 16.46 5.79
CA PRO A 74 0.57 16.83 7.15
C PRO A 74 0.44 15.68 8.16
N VAL A 75 -0.51 14.77 8.00
CA VAL A 75 -0.68 13.58 8.86
C VAL A 75 0.47 12.62 8.62
N LEU A 76 0.81 12.34 7.36
CA LEU A 76 1.94 11.49 6.98
C LEU A 76 3.25 12.01 7.58
N THR A 77 3.52 13.31 7.42
CA THR A 77 4.74 13.96 7.93
C THR A 77 4.85 13.85 9.46
N ARG A 78 3.73 13.99 10.20
CA ARG A 78 3.74 13.82 11.66
C ARG A 78 3.96 12.39 12.12
N TRP A 79 3.48 11.41 11.36
CA TRP A 79 3.57 9.99 11.73
C TRP A 79 4.88 9.34 11.34
N GLN A 80 5.56 9.80 10.30
CA GLN A 80 6.82 9.22 9.85
C GLN A 80 7.88 9.07 10.97
N PRO A 81 8.20 10.09 11.79
CA PRO A 81 9.17 9.92 12.87
C PRO A 81 8.68 8.94 13.96
N ARG A 82 7.37 8.89 14.23
CA ARG A 82 6.78 7.93 15.19
C ARG A 82 6.91 6.49 14.68
N LEU A 83 6.72 6.27 13.39
CA LEU A 83 6.92 4.97 12.75
C LEU A 83 8.39 4.56 12.79
N LYS A 84 9.31 5.46 12.39
CA LYS A 84 10.77 5.21 12.42
C LYS A 84 11.25 4.77 13.81
N ALA A 85 10.75 5.38 14.87
CA ALA A 85 11.11 5.06 16.25
C ALA A 85 10.71 3.63 16.69
N LYS A 86 9.77 2.99 15.96
CA LYS A 86 9.24 1.66 16.27
C LYS A 86 9.41 0.67 15.12
N GLN A 87 10.47 0.83 14.33
CA GLN A 87 10.73 -0.04 13.16
C GLN A 87 9.56 -0.08 12.18
N GLY A 88 8.97 1.08 11.88
CA GLY A 88 8.00 1.28 10.82
C GLY A 88 8.47 2.35 9.84
N THR A 89 7.76 2.49 8.73
CA THR A 89 7.99 3.55 7.76
C THR A 89 6.76 3.79 6.90
N ILE A 90 6.63 5.01 6.39
CA ILE A 90 5.79 5.29 5.23
C ILE A 90 6.62 5.04 3.98
N VAL A 91 5.98 4.55 2.92
CA VAL A 91 6.52 4.47 1.57
C VAL A 91 5.48 5.09 0.64
N GLY A 92 5.79 6.22 0.06
CA GLY A 92 4.96 6.83 -0.97
C GLY A 92 5.13 6.07 -2.29
N VAL A 93 4.03 5.91 -3.01
CA VAL A 93 4.02 5.39 -4.38
C VAL A 93 3.36 6.45 -5.25
N ASP A 94 4.18 7.19 -5.97
CA ASP A 94 3.76 8.17 -6.97
C ASP A 94 3.21 7.45 -8.19
N VAL A 95 2.00 7.81 -8.64
CA VAL A 95 1.30 7.07 -9.69
C VAL A 95 0.79 8.01 -10.78
N LEU A 96 1.07 7.65 -12.05
CA LEU A 96 0.58 8.38 -13.23
C LEU A 96 0.86 9.89 -13.16
N ASP A 97 2.07 10.26 -12.76
CA ASP A 97 2.45 11.64 -12.51
C ASP A 97 3.65 12.10 -13.36
N VAL A 98 3.87 13.39 -13.42
CA VAL A 98 5.05 14.01 -14.03
C VAL A 98 6.14 14.15 -12.96
N THR A 99 7.36 13.70 -13.26
CA THR A 99 8.45 13.65 -12.28
C THR A 99 8.71 15.00 -11.59
N GLY A 100 8.72 16.10 -12.34
CA GLY A 100 8.96 17.43 -11.78
C GLY A 100 7.86 17.85 -10.79
N ASP A 101 6.59 17.58 -11.14
CA ASP A 101 5.45 17.93 -10.30
C ASP A 101 5.44 17.07 -9.01
N ALA A 102 5.76 15.78 -9.14
CA ALA A 102 5.90 14.88 -8.00
C ALA A 102 7.03 15.32 -7.05
N GLN A 103 8.20 15.70 -7.59
CA GLN A 103 9.32 16.21 -6.79
C GLN A 103 8.97 17.53 -6.09
N GLN A 104 8.29 18.45 -6.78
CA GLN A 104 7.81 19.69 -6.19
C GLN A 104 6.83 19.41 -5.05
N PHE A 105 5.88 18.50 -5.24
CA PHE A 105 4.92 18.09 -4.20
C PHE A 105 5.62 17.54 -2.96
N ILE A 106 6.61 16.67 -3.11
CA ILE A 106 7.41 16.12 -2.02
C ILE A 106 8.11 17.23 -1.23
N ALA A 107 8.75 18.18 -1.94
CA ALA A 107 9.44 19.30 -1.33
C ALA A 107 8.49 20.25 -0.58
N GLU A 108 7.38 20.63 -1.19
CA GLU A 108 6.37 21.53 -0.60
C GLU A 108 5.75 20.94 0.67
N HIS A 109 5.46 19.63 0.65
CA HIS A 109 4.82 18.94 1.78
C HIS A 109 5.81 18.27 2.74
N LYS A 110 7.14 18.40 2.49
CA LYS A 110 8.21 17.86 3.35
C LYS A 110 8.06 16.36 3.61
N LEU A 111 7.79 15.58 2.57
CA LEU A 111 7.58 14.14 2.68
C LEU A 111 8.92 13.40 2.81
N ASP A 112 9.49 13.39 4.04
CA ASP A 112 10.78 12.76 4.38
C ASP A 112 10.63 11.24 4.60
N PHE A 113 10.24 10.52 3.55
CA PHE A 113 10.17 9.06 3.53
C PHE A 113 10.38 8.53 2.09
N PRO A 114 10.73 7.24 1.91
CA PRO A 114 10.97 6.68 0.59
C PRO A 114 9.82 6.91 -0.38
N GLN A 115 10.15 7.35 -1.59
CA GLN A 115 9.21 7.57 -2.67
C GLN A 115 9.54 6.62 -3.82
N LEU A 116 8.60 5.77 -4.17
CA LEU A 116 8.66 4.86 -5.30
C LEU A 116 7.73 5.36 -6.40
N ARG A 117 7.84 4.80 -7.60
CA ARG A 117 7.06 5.24 -8.75
C ARG A 117 6.39 4.09 -9.49
N ASP A 118 5.10 4.23 -9.75
CA ASP A 118 4.30 3.38 -10.62
C ASP A 118 3.80 4.20 -11.81
N GLN A 119 4.69 4.46 -12.76
CA GLN A 119 4.48 5.43 -13.84
C GLN A 119 3.26 5.14 -14.72
N ASP A 120 2.96 3.87 -14.95
CA ASP A 120 1.85 3.43 -15.80
C ASP A 120 0.63 2.91 -15.01
N GLY A 121 0.72 2.92 -13.69
CA GLY A 121 -0.35 2.42 -12.81
C GLY A 121 -0.56 0.91 -12.89
N SER A 122 0.38 0.15 -13.44
CA SER A 122 0.23 -1.30 -13.62
C SER A 122 0.37 -2.06 -12.31
N LYS A 123 1.21 -1.58 -11.38
CA LYS A 123 1.53 -2.26 -10.12
C LYS A 123 0.47 -2.03 -9.04
N LEU A 124 -0.17 -0.85 -9.03
CA LEU A 124 -1.23 -0.54 -8.07
C LEU A 124 -2.42 -1.52 -8.16
N LYS A 125 -2.71 -2.04 -9.35
CA LYS A 125 -3.78 -3.03 -9.58
C LYS A 125 -3.56 -4.30 -8.75
N SER A 126 -2.31 -4.70 -8.55
CA SER A 126 -1.97 -5.85 -7.71
C SER A 126 -2.39 -5.64 -6.25
N PHE A 127 -2.39 -4.41 -5.76
CA PHE A 127 -2.87 -4.02 -4.44
C PHE A 127 -4.38 -3.71 -4.41
N GLN A 128 -5.08 -3.86 -5.54
CA GLN A 128 -6.51 -3.54 -5.72
C GLN A 128 -6.81 -2.06 -5.43
N VAL A 129 -5.83 -1.18 -5.63
CA VAL A 129 -5.98 0.28 -5.55
C VAL A 129 -6.82 0.76 -6.73
N VAL A 130 -7.82 1.58 -6.45
CA VAL A 130 -8.79 2.06 -7.45
C VAL A 130 -8.84 3.58 -7.58
N GLY A 131 -8.13 4.31 -6.71
CA GLY A 131 -8.09 5.77 -6.73
C GLY A 131 -7.03 6.36 -5.81
N TYR A 132 -6.95 7.69 -5.73
CA TYR A 132 -5.97 8.40 -4.91
C TYR A 132 -6.65 9.43 -3.99
N PRO A 133 -6.15 9.59 -2.75
CA PRO A 133 -5.17 8.72 -2.13
C PRO A 133 -5.78 7.38 -1.73
N GLU A 134 -4.95 6.34 -1.72
CA GLU A 134 -5.31 5.07 -1.11
C GLU A 134 -4.11 4.54 -0.33
N THR A 135 -4.36 3.91 0.81
CA THR A 135 -3.30 3.42 1.69
C THR A 135 -3.47 1.94 1.97
N VAL A 136 -2.38 1.20 1.88
CA VAL A 136 -2.27 -0.21 2.26
C VAL A 136 -1.25 -0.34 3.38
N VAL A 137 -1.63 -0.92 4.51
CA VAL A 137 -0.73 -1.12 5.65
C VAL A 137 -0.25 -2.56 5.69
N LEU A 138 1.06 -2.73 5.75
CA LEU A 138 1.69 -4.05 5.87
C LEU A 138 2.20 -4.27 7.29
N ASP A 139 1.99 -5.46 7.82
CA ASP A 139 2.62 -5.91 9.06
C ASP A 139 4.09 -6.31 8.83
N ARG A 140 4.81 -6.63 9.91
CA ARG A 140 6.24 -6.99 9.85
C ARG A 140 6.53 -8.23 9.00
N GLN A 141 5.54 -9.11 8.80
CA GLN A 141 5.64 -10.29 7.94
C GLN A 141 5.38 -9.96 6.46
N GLY A 142 5.03 -8.70 6.13
CA GLY A 142 4.68 -8.27 4.79
C GLY A 142 3.29 -8.71 4.37
N ARG A 143 2.37 -8.88 5.32
CA ARG A 143 0.96 -9.19 5.07
C ARG A 143 0.13 -7.91 5.17
N ILE A 144 -0.90 -7.80 4.37
CA ILE A 144 -1.80 -6.65 4.39
C ILE A 144 -2.66 -6.73 5.67
N ALA A 145 -2.54 -5.72 6.53
CA ALA A 145 -3.23 -5.63 7.81
C ALA A 145 -4.39 -4.62 7.80
N ALA A 146 -4.35 -3.63 6.94
CA ALA A 146 -5.42 -2.66 6.75
C ALA A 146 -5.35 -2.00 5.37
N THR A 147 -6.48 -1.46 4.92
CA THR A 147 -6.60 -0.60 3.74
C THR A 147 -7.42 0.64 4.09
N ARG A 148 -7.18 1.74 3.38
CA ARG A 148 -8.00 2.95 3.44
C ARG A 148 -8.15 3.55 2.07
N ARG A 149 -9.37 3.68 1.58
CA ARG A 149 -9.70 4.46 0.39
C ARG A 149 -10.02 5.89 0.79
N GLY A 150 -9.39 6.84 0.11
CA GLY A 150 -9.43 8.25 0.48
C GLY A 150 -8.40 8.63 1.53
N PRO A 151 -8.37 9.93 1.94
CA PRO A 151 -7.36 10.46 2.84
C PRO A 151 -7.30 9.73 4.18
N ILE A 152 -6.08 9.52 4.68
CA ILE A 152 -5.86 9.01 6.04
C ILE A 152 -5.80 10.15 7.04
N ASP A 153 -6.19 9.83 8.27
CA ASP A 153 -6.25 10.75 9.39
C ASP A 153 -5.56 10.18 10.64
N GLU A 154 -5.50 10.98 11.69
CA GLU A 154 -4.92 10.57 12.98
C GLU A 154 -5.63 9.34 13.57
N GLU A 155 -6.94 9.23 13.36
CA GLU A 155 -7.74 8.12 13.87
C GLU A 155 -7.37 6.80 13.18
N PHE A 156 -7.17 6.83 11.86
CA PHE A 156 -6.71 5.66 11.11
C PHE A 156 -5.35 5.18 11.61
N PHE A 157 -4.39 6.08 11.78
CA PHE A 157 -3.08 5.72 12.33
C PHE A 157 -3.20 5.14 13.74
N ALA A 158 -3.97 5.77 14.63
CA ALA A 158 -4.14 5.31 16.00
C ALA A 158 -4.82 3.92 16.09
N LYS A 159 -5.82 3.68 15.25
CA LYS A 159 -6.61 2.43 15.32
C LYS A 159 -6.05 1.29 14.48
N ARG A 160 -5.36 1.59 13.36
CA ARG A 160 -4.95 0.57 12.39
C ARG A 160 -3.45 0.37 12.28
N VAL A 161 -2.64 1.39 12.56
CA VAL A 161 -1.19 1.33 12.41
C VAL A 161 -0.49 1.16 13.75
N ALA A 162 -0.84 1.98 14.75
CA ALA A 162 -0.19 1.94 16.06
C ALA A 162 -0.22 0.55 16.73
N PRO A 163 -1.32 -0.22 16.70
CA PRO A 163 -1.32 -1.57 17.26
C PRO A 163 -0.30 -2.51 16.61
N LEU A 164 -0.06 -2.39 15.29
CA LEU A 164 0.91 -3.22 14.58
C LEU A 164 2.36 -2.94 15.01
N LEU A 165 2.63 -1.72 15.44
CA LEU A 165 3.96 -1.32 15.93
C LEU A 165 4.29 -1.98 17.28
N GLU A 166 3.28 -2.40 18.04
CA GLU A 166 3.42 -3.09 19.34
C GLU A 166 3.42 -4.62 19.19
N GLU A 167 3.03 -5.15 18.02
CA GLU A 167 3.09 -6.60 17.76
C GLU A 167 4.55 -7.05 17.74
N ARG A 168 4.85 -8.14 18.45
CA ARG A 168 6.18 -8.79 18.39
C ARG A 168 6.35 -9.49 17.03
N SER A 169 7.57 -9.43 16.50
CA SER A 169 7.96 -10.13 15.25
C SER A 169 7.90 -11.62 15.42
#